data_7f982fc0e65a1114be88e765bbc523ad
#
_entry.id   7f982fc0e65a1114be88e765bbc523ad
#
_cell.length_a   1.000
_cell.length_b   1.000
_cell.length_c   1.000
_cell.angle_alpha   90.00
_cell.angle_beta   90.00
_cell.angle_gamma   90.00
#
_symmetry.space_group_name_H-M   'P 1'
#
loop_
_entity.id
_entity.type
_entity.pdbx_description
1 polymer ?
#
loop_
_entity_poly.entity_id
_entity_poly.type
_entity_poly.pdbx_seq_one_letter_code
_entity_poly.pdbx_strand_id
1 'polypeptide(L)'
;SHGVVSNVVDLYMFLKALMEAELISESSLDLMKDYTKEPENLSNIKYGLGLEFRQHDIYGTAIGHGGRSSGFTSEAWYYPEQNAYLIYCINAGTITNGPVKRLIDEDFREAILSKLFN
;
A
#
# COMPACT_ATOMS: atom_id res chain seq x y z
N SER A 1 7.96 9.12 11.79
CA SER A 1 7.20 8.06 11.11
C SER A 1 7.51 6.66 11.66
N HIS A 2 7.64 6.53 12.97
CA HIS A 2 7.87 5.26 13.65
C HIS A 2 7.04 5.32 14.94
N GLY A 3 6.54 4.22 15.44
CA GLY A 3 5.82 4.22 16.70
C GLY A 3 4.79 3.11 16.86
N VAL A 4 4.51 2.38 15.80
CA VAL A 4 3.63 1.22 15.85
C VAL A 4 4.42 -0.04 15.56
N VAL A 5 4.27 -1.04 16.41
CA VAL A 5 4.76 -2.41 16.19
C VAL A 5 3.55 -3.26 15.86
N SER A 6 3.62 -4.00 14.75
CA SER A 6 2.50 -4.82 14.26
C SER A 6 3.02 -6.07 13.57
N ASN A 7 2.11 -6.87 13.04
CA ASN A 7 2.38 -8.03 12.21
C ASN A 7 1.44 -8.03 10.99
N VAL A 8 1.69 -8.91 10.04
CA VAL A 8 0.92 -8.92 8.77
C VAL A 8 -0.56 -9.24 8.97
N VAL A 9 -0.92 -10.04 9.97
CA VAL A 9 -2.32 -10.39 10.25
C VAL A 9 -3.08 -9.17 10.79
N ASP A 10 -2.50 -8.47 11.76
CA ASP A 10 -3.11 -7.27 12.35
C ASP A 10 -3.20 -6.13 11.32
N LEU A 11 -2.18 -5.95 10.47
CA LEU A 11 -2.22 -4.99 9.37
C LEU A 11 -3.33 -5.32 8.35
N TYR A 12 -3.51 -6.60 8.04
CA TYR A 12 -4.62 -7.05 7.18
C TYR A 12 -5.97 -6.74 7.82
N MET A 13 -6.16 -7.10 9.08
CA MET A 13 -7.42 -6.85 9.80
C MET A 13 -7.73 -5.35 9.88
N PHE A 14 -6.72 -4.54 10.18
CA PHE A 14 -6.86 -3.08 10.22
C PHE A 14 -7.25 -2.51 8.85
N LEU A 15 -6.50 -2.83 7.81
CA LEU A 15 -6.78 -2.30 6.46
C LEU A 15 -8.15 -2.77 5.95
N LYS A 16 -8.51 -4.03 6.20
CA LYS A 16 -9.81 -4.57 5.82
C LYS A 16 -10.94 -3.82 6.53
N ALA A 17 -10.89 -3.68 7.85
CA ALA A 17 -11.90 -2.97 8.62
C ALA A 17 -11.99 -1.47 8.23
N LEU A 18 -10.87 -0.85 7.86
CA LEU A 18 -10.86 0.51 7.32
C LEU A 18 -11.57 0.58 5.96
N MET A 19 -11.25 -0.32 5.02
CA MET A 19 -11.85 -0.33 3.68
C MET A 19 -13.33 -0.70 3.68
N GLU A 20 -13.79 -1.46 4.68
CA GLU A 20 -15.19 -1.84 4.89
C GLU A 20 -15.97 -0.83 5.74
N ALA A 21 -15.36 0.33 6.06
CA ALA A 21 -15.95 1.40 6.89
C ALA A 21 -16.40 0.93 8.29
N GLU A 22 -15.72 -0.07 8.86
CA GLU A 22 -15.99 -0.54 10.22
C GLU A 22 -15.30 0.31 11.30
N LEU A 23 -14.20 1.01 10.95
CA LEU A 23 -13.44 1.83 11.89
C LEU A 23 -13.86 3.30 11.89
N ILE A 24 -14.35 3.79 10.77
CA ILE A 24 -14.79 5.17 10.55
C ILE A 24 -16.03 5.16 9.67
N SER A 25 -16.76 6.27 9.61
CA SER A 25 -17.93 6.39 8.72
C SER A 25 -17.53 6.33 7.26
N GLU A 26 -18.44 5.90 6.38
CA GLU A 26 -18.24 5.91 4.93
C GLU A 26 -17.84 7.30 4.43
N SER A 27 -18.49 8.36 4.92
CA SER A 27 -18.15 9.74 4.56
C SER A 27 -16.74 10.15 4.97
N SER A 28 -16.23 9.65 6.10
CA SER A 28 -14.84 9.88 6.51
C SER A 28 -13.86 9.08 5.65
N LEU A 29 -14.22 7.86 5.29
CA LEU A 29 -13.41 7.04 4.39
C LEU A 29 -13.34 7.66 2.98
N ASP A 30 -14.45 8.22 2.48
CA ASP A 30 -14.48 8.95 1.21
C ASP A 30 -13.56 10.18 1.23
N LEU A 31 -13.53 10.92 2.35
CA LEU A 31 -12.58 12.01 2.54
C LEU A 31 -11.14 11.53 2.55
N MET A 32 -10.85 10.38 3.14
CA MET A 32 -9.50 9.79 3.10
C MET A 32 -9.09 9.38 1.69
N LYS A 33 -10.04 8.96 0.88
CA LYS A 33 -9.82 8.55 -0.51
C LYS A 33 -9.82 9.73 -1.50
N ASP A 34 -10.12 10.94 -1.05
CA ASP A 34 -10.12 12.12 -1.92
C ASP A 34 -8.68 12.60 -2.20
N TYR A 35 -8.14 12.17 -3.31
CA TYR A 35 -6.83 12.60 -3.84
C TYR A 35 -6.92 13.70 -4.90
N THR A 36 -8.11 14.27 -5.11
CA THR A 36 -8.33 15.31 -6.13
C THR A 36 -7.65 16.63 -5.81
N LYS A 37 -7.24 16.83 -4.55
CA LYS A 37 -6.53 18.01 -4.09
C LYS A 37 -5.01 17.96 -4.32
N GLU A 38 -4.49 16.80 -4.70
CA GLU A 38 -3.10 16.70 -5.09
C GLU A 38 -2.89 17.35 -6.47
N PRO A 39 -1.82 18.13 -6.64
CA PRO A 39 -1.50 18.67 -7.97
C PRO A 39 -1.33 17.49 -8.94
N GLU A 40 -1.78 17.66 -10.16
CA GLU A 40 -1.53 16.71 -11.24
C GLU A 40 -0.02 16.52 -11.36
N ASN A 41 0.49 15.48 -10.75
CA ASN A 41 1.87 15.11 -10.94
C ASN A 41 1.89 13.85 -11.83
N LEU A 42 2.95 13.73 -12.59
CA LEU A 42 3.16 12.67 -13.59
C LEU A 42 3.46 11.30 -12.96
N SER A 43 3.28 11.15 -11.65
CA SER A 43 3.51 9.87 -10.98
C SER A 43 2.21 9.05 -10.94
N ASN A 44 2.35 7.74 -11.08
CA ASN A 44 1.24 6.79 -10.90
C ASN A 44 0.81 6.64 -9.42
N ILE A 45 1.34 7.50 -8.55
CA ILE A 45 1.06 7.52 -7.12
C ILE A 45 0.36 8.83 -6.80
N LYS A 46 -0.82 8.75 -6.18
CA LYS A 46 -1.56 9.87 -5.61
C LYS A 46 -1.72 9.66 -4.11
N TYR A 47 -1.97 10.73 -3.38
CA TYR A 47 -2.06 10.67 -1.93
C TYR A 47 -3.33 11.36 -1.43
N GLY A 48 -4.11 10.64 -0.60
CA GLY A 48 -5.25 11.17 0.13
C GLY A 48 -4.88 11.48 1.59
N LEU A 49 -5.83 11.35 2.50
CA LEU A 49 -5.57 11.51 3.92
C LEU A 49 -5.04 10.19 4.52
N GLY A 50 -3.71 9.99 4.48
CA GLY A 50 -3.05 8.80 4.99
C GLY A 50 -3.19 7.54 4.11
N LEU A 51 -3.74 7.66 2.92
CA LEU A 51 -3.83 6.59 1.93
C LEU A 51 -3.08 6.99 0.66
N GLU A 52 -2.24 6.08 0.18
CA GLU A 52 -1.66 6.15 -1.16
C GLU A 52 -2.58 5.43 -2.15
N PHE A 53 -2.61 5.93 -3.37
CA PHE A 53 -3.25 5.32 -4.53
C PHE A 53 -2.18 5.06 -5.57
N ARG A 54 -2.07 3.82 -6.00
CA ARG A 54 -1.13 3.40 -7.06
C ARG A 54 -1.90 2.81 -8.20
N GLN A 55 -1.71 3.37 -9.39
CA GLN A 55 -2.27 2.82 -10.61
C GLN A 55 -1.27 1.86 -11.24
N HIS A 56 -1.72 0.64 -11.51
CA HIS A 56 -0.97 -0.38 -12.21
C HIS A 56 -1.69 -0.73 -13.52
N ASP A 57 -0.94 -0.83 -14.60
CA ASP A 57 -1.51 -1.03 -15.96
C ASP A 57 -2.27 -2.36 -16.10
N ILE A 58 -1.86 -3.39 -15.35
CA ILE A 58 -2.43 -4.74 -15.44
C ILE A 58 -3.43 -5.01 -14.30
N TYR A 59 -3.11 -4.59 -13.09
CA TYR A 59 -3.85 -4.98 -11.88
C TYR A 59 -4.78 -3.90 -11.35
N GLY A 60 -4.88 -2.76 -12.05
CA GLY A 60 -5.75 -1.66 -11.68
C GLY A 60 -5.26 -0.86 -10.48
N THR A 61 -6.18 -0.35 -9.69
CA THR A 61 -5.86 0.53 -8.57
C THR A 61 -5.50 -0.26 -7.32
N ALA A 62 -4.41 0.13 -6.65
CA ALA A 62 -4.10 -0.30 -5.30
C ALA A 62 -4.29 0.87 -4.32
N ILE A 63 -4.99 0.63 -3.21
CA ILE A 63 -5.27 1.61 -2.15
C ILE A 63 -4.64 1.11 -0.86
N GLY A 64 -3.83 1.93 -0.20
CA GLY A 64 -3.16 1.51 1.02
C GLY A 64 -1.99 2.39 1.39
N HIS A 65 -0.95 1.82 1.94
CA HIS A 65 0.27 2.55 2.28
C HIS A 65 1.48 1.64 2.38
N GLY A 66 2.62 2.15 1.96
CA GLY A 66 3.91 1.51 2.18
C GLY A 66 4.68 2.12 3.35
N GLY A 67 5.52 1.34 3.99
CA GLY A 67 6.43 1.77 5.04
C GLY A 67 7.88 1.45 4.70
N ARG A 68 8.78 2.41 4.90
CA ARG A 68 10.20 2.28 4.59
C ARG A 68 11.05 2.76 5.77
N SER A 69 12.05 1.96 6.10
CA SER A 69 13.09 2.34 7.05
C SER A 69 14.46 1.81 6.60
N SER A 70 15.49 2.04 7.40
CA SER A 70 16.81 1.51 7.09
C SER A 70 16.91 -0.02 7.19
N GLY A 71 16.07 -0.66 7.99
CA GLY A 71 16.11 -2.10 8.25
C GLY A 71 14.83 -2.87 7.91
N PHE A 72 13.75 -2.17 7.58
CA PHE A 72 12.45 -2.79 7.36
C PHE A 72 11.69 -2.14 6.22
N THR A 73 10.91 -2.95 5.52
CA THR A 73 9.92 -2.54 4.53
C THR A 73 8.60 -3.20 4.87
N SER A 74 7.50 -2.44 4.84
CA SER A 74 6.15 -2.96 4.99
C SER A 74 5.26 -2.47 3.85
N GLU A 75 4.34 -3.30 3.42
CA GLU A 75 3.36 -3.00 2.40
C GLU A 75 1.99 -3.49 2.86
N ALA A 76 0.98 -2.64 2.71
CA ALA A 76 -0.41 -2.98 3.01
C ALA A 76 -1.32 -2.35 1.94
N TRP A 77 -1.84 -3.18 1.04
CA TRP A 77 -2.58 -2.75 -0.15
C TRP A 77 -3.88 -3.52 -0.32
N TYR A 78 -4.94 -2.81 -0.68
CA TYR A 78 -6.20 -3.33 -1.16
C TYR A 78 -6.31 -3.11 -2.67
N TYR A 79 -6.70 -4.14 -3.40
CA TYR A 79 -6.95 -4.15 -4.84
C TYR A 79 -8.45 -4.30 -5.07
N PRO A 80 -9.21 -3.21 -5.30
CA PRO A 80 -10.67 -3.26 -5.41
C PRO A 80 -11.16 -4.16 -6.54
N GLU A 81 -10.52 -4.11 -7.71
CA GLU A 81 -10.92 -4.86 -8.89
C GLU A 81 -10.82 -6.39 -8.68
N GLN A 82 -9.90 -6.84 -7.84
CA GLN A 82 -9.72 -8.26 -7.49
C GLN A 82 -10.35 -8.62 -6.14
N ASN A 83 -10.85 -7.62 -5.40
CA ASN A 83 -11.31 -7.78 -4.02
C ASN A 83 -10.27 -8.52 -3.15
N ALA A 84 -9.02 -8.11 -3.24
CA ALA A 84 -7.89 -8.78 -2.63
C ALA A 84 -7.01 -7.83 -1.83
N TYR A 85 -6.35 -8.37 -0.81
CA TYR A 85 -5.40 -7.65 0.03
C TYR A 85 -4.01 -8.26 -0.12
N LEU A 86 -3.01 -7.41 -0.30
CA LEU A 86 -1.60 -7.79 -0.30
C LEU A 86 -0.90 -7.11 0.88
N ILE A 87 -0.52 -7.89 1.87
CA ILE A 87 0.20 -7.42 3.04
C ILE A 87 1.50 -8.21 3.19
N TYR A 88 2.61 -7.52 3.27
CA TYR A 88 3.89 -8.17 3.59
C TYR A 88 4.84 -7.25 4.35
N CYS A 89 5.76 -7.85 5.09
CA CYS A 89 6.85 -7.17 5.76
C CYS A 89 8.17 -7.88 5.43
N ILE A 90 9.20 -7.10 5.17
CA ILE A 90 10.54 -7.59 4.86
C ILE A 90 11.51 -6.96 5.87
N ASN A 91 12.38 -7.75 6.47
CA ASN A 91 13.45 -7.28 7.36
C ASN A 91 14.67 -6.76 6.58
N ALA A 92 14.42 -5.99 5.55
CA ALA A 92 15.41 -5.26 4.78
C ALA A 92 14.85 -3.87 4.43
N GLY A 93 15.68 -2.86 4.53
CA GLY A 93 15.30 -1.48 4.25
C GLY A 93 15.65 -1.05 2.84
N THR A 94 15.00 0.00 2.37
CA THR A 94 15.18 0.58 1.05
C THR A 94 15.65 2.03 1.09
N ILE A 95 15.88 2.57 2.29
CA ILE A 95 16.38 3.96 2.46
C ILE A 95 17.82 4.08 1.95
N THR A 96 18.60 3.01 2.07
CA THR A 96 19.97 2.97 1.55
C THR A 96 19.97 2.48 0.10
N ASN A 97 20.64 3.22 -0.78
CA ASN A 97 20.80 2.82 -2.16
C ASN A 97 21.64 1.52 -2.27
N GLY A 98 21.13 0.54 -2.99
CA GLY A 98 21.81 -0.72 -3.22
C GLY A 98 21.02 -1.62 -4.16
N PRO A 99 21.62 -2.76 -4.60
CA PRO A 99 20.96 -3.68 -5.53
C PRO A 99 19.68 -4.30 -4.96
N VAL A 100 19.54 -4.35 -3.65
CA VAL A 100 18.36 -4.88 -2.95
C VAL A 100 17.17 -3.93 -3.04
N LYS A 101 17.39 -2.62 -3.25
CA LYS A 101 16.32 -1.63 -3.29
C LYS A 101 15.28 -1.95 -4.35
N ARG A 102 15.71 -2.16 -5.60
CA ARG A 102 14.82 -2.49 -6.71
C ARG A 102 14.09 -3.82 -6.47
N LEU A 103 14.80 -4.82 -5.99
CA LEU A 103 14.22 -6.13 -5.67
C LEU A 103 13.04 -5.99 -4.69
N ILE A 104 13.19 -5.15 -3.66
CA ILE A 104 12.16 -4.96 -2.63
C ILE A 104 11.02 -4.05 -3.13
N ASP A 105 11.36 -2.94 -3.79
CA ASP A 105 10.38 -1.92 -4.16
C ASP A 105 9.50 -2.35 -5.35
N GLU A 106 10.06 -3.11 -6.28
CA GLU A 106 9.40 -3.43 -7.55
C GLU A 106 9.28 -4.94 -7.77
N ASP A 107 10.39 -5.63 -7.94
CA ASP A 107 10.42 -7.01 -8.45
C ASP A 107 9.68 -8.00 -7.55
N PHE A 108 9.79 -7.85 -6.23
CA PHE A 108 9.12 -8.73 -5.27
C PHE A 108 7.60 -8.59 -5.32
N ARG A 109 7.11 -7.34 -5.32
CA ARG A 109 5.66 -7.07 -5.43
C ARG A 109 5.11 -7.58 -6.75
N GLU A 110 5.76 -7.28 -7.87
CA GLU A 110 5.34 -7.73 -9.19
C GLU A 110 5.31 -9.26 -9.29
N ALA A 111 6.30 -9.94 -8.73
CA ALA A 111 6.32 -11.40 -8.69
C ALA A 111 5.13 -11.99 -7.91
N ILE A 112 4.73 -11.37 -6.80
CA ILE A 112 3.56 -11.80 -6.03
C ILE A 112 2.28 -11.52 -6.83
N LEU A 113 2.09 -10.31 -7.34
CA LEU A 113 0.89 -9.91 -8.07
C LEU A 113 0.67 -10.78 -9.30
N SER A 114 1.73 -11.09 -10.05
CA SER A 114 1.66 -11.96 -11.21
C SER A 114 1.25 -13.39 -10.88
N LYS A 115 1.49 -13.86 -9.67
CA LYS A 115 1.08 -15.19 -9.19
C LYS A 115 -0.33 -15.22 -8.63
N LEU A 116 -0.76 -14.11 -8.02
CA LEU A 116 -2.07 -14.03 -7.39
C LEU A 116 -3.19 -13.72 -8.39
N PHE A 117 -2.93 -12.92 -9.40
CA PHE A 117 -3.96 -12.36 -10.29
C PHE A 117 -3.90 -12.87 -11.74
N ASN A 118 -2.98 -13.76 -12.02
CA ASN A 118 -2.89 -14.42 -13.34
C ASN A 118 -3.35 -15.87 -13.30
#